data_f1fa640d401f4930ef9e95f2b843a60b
#
_entry.id   f1fa640d401f4930ef9e95f2b843a60b
#
_cell.length_a   1.000
_cell.length_b   1.000
_cell.length_c   1.000
_cell.angle_alpha   90.00
_cell.angle_beta   90.00
_cell.angle_gamma   90.00
#
_symmetry.space_group_name_H-M   'P 1'
#
loop_
_entity.id
_entity.type
_entity.pdbx_description
1 polymer ?
#
loop_
_entity_poly.entity_id
_entity_poly.type
_entity_poly.pdbx_seq_one_letter_code
_entity_poly.pdbx_strand_id
1 'polypeptide(L)'
;MLEKGKVDDKFYYKKAYFQEELEDSVVSRDTMYQWRRKYVRENKSDMCPTLTANMGTGGHNVPIIKDDYGIRKLTPRECFNLQGFPESYVLPEIANSQLYKQAGNAVTVAMVRKLAEAVGEALNQKYGNQI
;
A
#
# COMPACT_ATOMS: atom_id res chain seq x y z
N MET A 1 0.32 -0.75 -11.55
CA MET A 1 0.25 -0.47 -10.10
C MET A 1 0.54 -1.72 -9.28
N LEU A 2 -0.18 -2.80 -9.46
CA LEU A 2 0.18 -4.12 -8.90
C LEU A 2 1.20 -4.83 -9.78
N GLU A 3 2.06 -5.62 -9.16
CA GLU A 3 3.05 -6.42 -9.89
C GLU A 3 2.35 -7.51 -10.73
N LYS A 4 2.83 -7.69 -11.96
CA LYS A 4 2.33 -8.73 -12.86
C LYS A 4 3.09 -10.02 -12.65
N GLY A 5 2.37 -11.14 -12.61
CA GLY A 5 2.95 -12.46 -12.40
C GLY A 5 3.16 -12.82 -10.93
N LYS A 6 3.82 -13.96 -10.72
CA LYS A 6 4.07 -14.48 -9.38
C LYS A 6 5.17 -13.66 -8.67
N VAL A 7 4.86 -13.16 -7.47
CA VAL A 7 5.84 -12.53 -6.59
C VAL A 7 6.55 -13.58 -5.73
N ASP A 8 7.53 -13.15 -4.92
CA ASP A 8 8.24 -14.04 -4.01
C ASP A 8 7.26 -14.77 -3.05
N ASP A 9 7.49 -16.04 -2.84
CA ASP A 9 6.64 -16.92 -2.02
C ASP A 9 6.43 -16.42 -0.58
N LYS A 10 7.34 -15.62 -0.05
CA LYS A 10 7.22 -15.02 1.30
C LYS A 10 6.05 -14.05 1.44
N PHE A 11 5.48 -13.55 0.34
CA PHE A 11 4.32 -12.68 0.36
C PHE A 11 3.00 -13.44 0.38
N TYR A 12 3.00 -14.74 0.01
CA TYR A 12 1.80 -15.58 0.01
C TYR A 12 1.52 -16.17 1.39
N TYR A 13 0.25 -16.19 1.76
CA TYR A 13 -0.23 -16.88 2.95
C TYR A 13 -0.46 -18.35 2.62
N LYS A 14 0.36 -19.24 3.15
CA LYS A 14 0.27 -20.69 2.89
C LYS A 14 -0.03 -21.52 4.14
N LYS A 15 0.33 -21.02 5.32
CA LYS A 15 0.17 -21.74 6.61
C LYS A 15 0.03 -20.76 7.78
N ALA A 16 -0.76 -19.71 7.63
CA ALA A 16 -1.01 -18.78 8.73
C ALA A 16 -2.04 -19.40 9.70
N TYR A 17 -2.00 -19.01 10.96
CA TYR A 17 -3.00 -19.44 11.95
C TYR A 17 -4.43 -18.97 11.61
N PHE A 18 -4.55 -17.99 10.74
CA PHE A 18 -5.82 -17.45 10.22
C PHE A 18 -6.07 -17.81 8.75
N GLN A 19 -5.46 -18.90 8.26
CA GLN A 19 -5.54 -19.29 6.84
C GLN A 19 -6.96 -19.60 6.40
N GLU A 20 -7.73 -20.32 7.21
CA GLU A 20 -9.13 -20.66 6.93
C GLU A 20 -9.98 -19.40 6.77
N GLU A 21 -9.84 -18.44 7.69
CA GLU A 21 -10.52 -17.15 7.64
C GLU A 21 -10.18 -16.37 6.35
N LEU A 22 -8.91 -16.40 5.93
CA LEU A 22 -8.49 -15.76 4.68
C LEU A 22 -9.12 -16.43 3.47
N GLU A 23 -9.11 -17.76 3.41
CA GLU A 23 -9.68 -18.52 2.28
C GLU A 23 -11.18 -18.31 2.15
N ASP A 24 -11.90 -18.24 3.25
CA ASP A 24 -13.34 -17.99 3.28
C ASP A 24 -13.70 -16.55 2.91
N SER A 25 -12.90 -15.59 3.30
CA SER A 25 -13.20 -14.15 3.19
C SER A 25 -12.64 -13.49 1.94
N VAL A 26 -11.44 -13.91 1.49
CA VAL A 26 -10.74 -13.31 0.34
C VAL A 26 -11.15 -14.02 -0.95
N VAL A 27 -12.31 -13.68 -1.47
CA VAL A 27 -12.90 -14.35 -2.62
C VAL A 27 -12.75 -13.60 -3.94
N SER A 28 -12.81 -12.27 -3.91
CA SER A 28 -12.69 -11.42 -5.09
C SER A 28 -11.22 -11.13 -5.43
N ARG A 29 -10.93 -11.01 -6.74
CA ARG A 29 -9.65 -10.56 -7.26
C ARG A 29 -9.61 -9.06 -7.54
N ASP A 30 -10.78 -8.41 -7.50
CA ASP A 30 -10.96 -7.02 -7.90
C ASP A 30 -10.94 -6.05 -6.72
N THR A 31 -10.85 -6.57 -5.51
CA THR A 31 -10.87 -5.78 -4.28
C THR A 31 -9.68 -6.09 -3.39
N MET A 32 -9.37 -5.16 -2.50
CA MET A 32 -8.35 -5.34 -1.47
C MET A 32 -8.99 -5.66 -0.14
N TYR A 33 -8.28 -6.40 0.68
CA TYR A 33 -8.73 -6.85 2.00
C TYR A 33 -7.74 -6.40 3.07
N GLN A 34 -8.21 -6.38 4.31
CA GLN A 34 -7.40 -6.06 5.47
C GLN A 34 -7.72 -6.99 6.63
N TRP A 35 -6.71 -7.56 7.25
CA TRP A 35 -6.86 -8.31 8.49
C TRP A 35 -7.15 -7.36 9.66
N ARG A 36 -8.25 -7.60 10.36
CA ARG A 36 -8.73 -6.80 11.49
C ARG A 36 -8.83 -7.65 12.75
N ARG A 37 -7.70 -7.98 13.36
CA ARG A 37 -7.60 -8.75 14.61
C ARG A 37 -8.31 -10.12 14.61
N LYS A 38 -9.59 -10.18 14.28
CA LYS A 38 -10.43 -11.38 14.34
C LYS A 38 -11.18 -11.68 13.04
N TYR A 39 -11.15 -10.80 12.06
CA TYR A 39 -11.85 -10.98 10.80
C TYR A 39 -11.15 -10.29 9.64
N VAL A 40 -11.49 -10.68 8.45
CA VAL A 40 -11.03 -10.05 7.21
C VAL A 40 -12.07 -9.03 6.75
N ARG A 41 -11.64 -7.81 6.53
CA ARG A 41 -12.47 -6.74 5.99
C ARG A 41 -12.18 -6.57 4.51
N GLU A 42 -13.23 -6.60 3.68
CA GLU A 42 -13.16 -6.20 2.28
C GLU A 42 -13.24 -4.67 2.15
N ASN A 43 -12.34 -4.09 1.39
CA ASN A 43 -12.40 -2.69 0.99
C ASN A 43 -13.09 -2.59 -0.37
N LYS A 44 -14.31 -2.07 -0.37
CA LYS A 44 -15.12 -1.88 -1.58
C LYS A 44 -14.70 -0.63 -2.35
N SER A 45 -15.23 -0.48 -3.57
CA SER A 45 -15.06 0.71 -4.41
C SER A 45 -13.60 0.98 -4.84
N ASP A 46 -12.87 -0.07 -5.17
CA ASP A 46 -11.47 -0.04 -5.65
C ASP A 46 -10.51 0.76 -4.74
N MET A 47 -10.85 0.87 -3.45
CA MET A 47 -10.02 1.59 -2.50
C MET A 47 -9.05 0.67 -1.78
N CYS A 48 -7.78 1.11 -1.72
CA CYS A 48 -6.79 0.49 -0.88
C CYS A 48 -7.04 0.85 0.60
N PRO A 49 -6.90 -0.11 1.53
CA PRO A 49 -6.82 0.22 2.95
C PRO A 49 -5.71 1.24 3.22
N THR A 50 -5.87 2.06 4.25
CA THR A 50 -4.84 3.02 4.66
C THR A 50 -3.53 2.29 4.93
N LEU A 51 -2.48 2.71 4.22
CA LEU A 51 -1.13 2.22 4.46
C LEU A 51 -0.56 2.90 5.70
N THR A 52 -0.09 2.13 6.64
CA THR A 52 0.41 2.63 7.92
C THR A 52 1.81 2.11 8.23
N ALA A 53 2.55 2.83 9.06
CA ALA A 53 3.88 2.40 9.51
C ALA A 53 3.86 1.03 10.23
N ASN A 54 2.73 0.65 10.82
CA ASN A 54 2.54 -0.63 11.48
C ASN A 54 2.65 -1.84 10.53
N MET A 55 2.56 -1.63 9.22
CA MET A 55 2.86 -2.67 8.23
C MET A 55 4.27 -3.27 8.42
N GLY A 56 5.20 -2.49 8.95
CA GLY A 56 6.56 -2.94 9.26
C GLY A 56 6.68 -3.80 10.53
N THR A 57 5.62 -3.90 11.32
CA THR A 57 5.60 -4.67 12.56
C THR A 57 4.70 -5.90 12.44
N GLY A 58 5.29 -7.08 12.20
CA GLY A 58 4.57 -8.35 12.12
C GLY A 58 3.84 -8.64 10.80
N GLY A 59 3.71 -7.67 9.91
CA GLY A 59 3.20 -7.85 8.54
C GLY A 59 1.69 -8.11 8.39
N HIS A 60 0.94 -8.22 9.46
CA HIS A 60 -0.50 -8.49 9.44
C HIS A 60 -1.37 -7.28 9.10
N ASN A 61 -0.79 -6.08 9.10
CA ASN A 61 -1.47 -4.84 8.71
C ASN A 61 -1.29 -4.48 7.22
N VAL A 62 -0.52 -5.27 6.49
CA VAL A 62 -0.33 -5.06 5.05
C VAL A 62 -1.63 -5.45 4.33
N PRO A 63 -2.12 -4.64 3.37
CA PRO A 63 -3.28 -4.99 2.59
C PRO A 63 -3.12 -6.34 1.88
N ILE A 64 -4.22 -7.07 1.77
CA ILE A 64 -4.28 -8.44 1.23
C ILE A 64 -5.01 -8.41 -0.10
N ILE A 65 -4.52 -9.16 -1.06
CA ILE A 65 -5.14 -9.36 -2.37
C ILE A 65 -5.14 -10.85 -2.74
N LYS A 66 -5.96 -11.18 -3.72
CA LYS A 66 -5.98 -12.49 -4.37
C LYS A 66 -5.52 -12.34 -5.82
N ASP A 67 -4.45 -13.03 -6.17
CA ASP A 67 -3.96 -13.11 -7.55
C ASP A 67 -4.15 -14.51 -8.14
N ASP A 68 -3.56 -14.78 -9.31
CA ASP A 68 -3.67 -16.09 -9.97
C ASP A 68 -2.94 -17.21 -9.22
N TYR A 69 -2.07 -16.87 -8.28
CA TYR A 69 -1.22 -17.79 -7.54
C TYR A 69 -1.66 -18.01 -6.10
N GLY A 70 -2.60 -17.21 -5.61
CA GLY A 70 -3.16 -17.36 -4.27
C GLY A 70 -3.46 -16.05 -3.54
N ILE A 71 -3.64 -16.15 -2.24
CA ILE A 71 -3.88 -15.02 -1.34
C ILE A 71 -2.53 -14.54 -0.82
N ARG A 72 -2.28 -13.25 -0.97
CA ARG A 72 -1.02 -12.65 -0.55
C ARG A 72 -1.17 -11.24 -0.02
N LYS A 73 -0.18 -10.79 0.72
CA LYS A 73 -0.02 -9.37 1.05
C LYS A 73 0.62 -8.61 -0.10
N LEU A 74 0.40 -7.30 -0.15
CA LEU A 74 1.10 -6.43 -1.08
C LEU A 74 2.61 -6.48 -0.85
N THR A 75 3.39 -6.35 -1.92
CA THR A 75 4.83 -6.15 -1.82
C THR A 75 5.14 -4.71 -1.38
N PRO A 76 6.34 -4.43 -0.83
CA PRO A 76 6.75 -3.06 -0.56
C PRO A 76 6.67 -2.16 -1.81
N ARG A 77 7.06 -2.66 -2.97
CA ARG A 77 6.96 -1.94 -4.25
C ARG A 77 5.53 -1.51 -4.54
N GLU A 78 4.57 -2.42 -4.40
CA GLU A 78 3.15 -2.13 -4.60
C GLU A 78 2.64 -1.06 -3.62
N CYS A 79 3.09 -1.10 -2.37
CA CYS A 79 2.74 -0.07 -1.39
C CYS A 79 3.24 1.31 -1.80
N PHE A 80 4.48 1.43 -2.30
CA PHE A 80 5.00 2.70 -2.82
C PHE A 80 4.25 3.16 -4.08
N ASN A 81 3.93 2.23 -4.99
CA ASN A 81 3.15 2.55 -6.19
C ASN A 81 1.76 3.09 -5.83
N LEU A 82 1.10 2.52 -4.81
CA LEU A 82 -0.20 2.98 -4.32
C LEU A 82 -0.13 4.36 -3.64
N GLN A 83 1.00 4.71 -3.03
CA GLN A 83 1.27 6.07 -2.55
C GLN A 83 1.57 7.07 -3.69
N GLY A 84 1.68 6.59 -4.94
CA GLY A 84 1.92 7.42 -6.11
C GLY A 84 3.39 7.66 -6.44
N PHE A 85 4.30 6.92 -5.83
CA PHE A 85 5.70 6.94 -6.24
C PHE A 85 5.84 6.33 -7.65
N PRO A 86 6.64 6.93 -8.54
CA PRO A 86 6.84 6.38 -9.88
C PRO A 86 7.60 5.05 -9.83
N GLU A 87 7.42 4.22 -10.85
CA GLU A 87 8.15 2.93 -10.97
C GLU A 87 9.67 3.12 -11.04
N SER A 88 10.12 4.29 -11.53
CA SER A 88 11.52 4.70 -11.55
C SER A 88 12.12 5.00 -10.17
N TYR A 89 11.28 5.15 -9.14
CA TYR A 89 11.77 5.36 -7.77
C TYR A 89 12.45 4.09 -7.26
N VAL A 90 13.74 4.18 -7.03
CA VAL A 90 14.55 3.06 -6.58
C VAL A 90 14.35 2.82 -5.09
N LEU A 91 13.88 1.62 -4.73
CA LEU A 91 13.81 1.22 -3.34
C LEU A 91 15.20 0.80 -2.85
N PRO A 92 15.63 1.22 -1.65
CA PRO A 92 16.91 0.78 -1.10
C PRO A 92 16.89 -0.72 -0.75
N GLU A 93 18.05 -1.34 -0.79
CA GLU A 93 18.25 -2.74 -0.38
C GLU A 93 18.29 -2.85 1.15
N ILE A 94 17.13 -2.78 1.77
CA ILE A 94 16.93 -2.91 3.21
C ILE A 94 15.84 -3.94 3.50
N ALA A 95 15.67 -4.32 4.76
CA ALA A 95 14.63 -5.26 5.17
C ALA A 95 13.22 -4.79 4.75
N ASN A 96 12.39 -5.72 4.29
CA ASN A 96 11.01 -5.42 3.87
C ASN A 96 10.19 -4.73 4.98
N SER A 97 10.42 -5.06 6.24
CA SER A 97 9.78 -4.39 7.38
C SER A 97 10.06 -2.89 7.41
N GLN A 98 11.27 -2.47 7.06
CA GLN A 98 11.66 -1.06 6.97
C GLN A 98 11.03 -0.39 5.75
N LEU A 99 10.97 -1.08 4.61
CA LEU A 99 10.30 -0.58 3.42
C LEU A 99 8.79 -0.38 3.65
N TYR A 100 8.12 -1.33 4.30
CA TYR A 100 6.71 -1.18 4.69
C TYR A 100 6.48 0.01 5.64
N LYS A 101 7.37 0.18 6.60
CA LYS A 101 7.32 1.31 7.54
C LYS A 101 7.47 2.64 6.81
N GLN A 102 8.40 2.73 5.88
CA GLN A 102 8.61 3.93 5.05
C GLN A 102 7.39 4.21 4.17
N ALA A 103 6.86 3.19 3.48
CA ALA A 103 5.66 3.35 2.66
C ALA A 103 4.45 3.83 3.48
N GLY A 104 4.28 3.31 4.69
CA GLY A 104 3.21 3.72 5.59
C GLY A 104 3.38 5.12 6.18
N ASN A 105 4.62 5.58 6.40
CA ASN A 105 4.93 6.94 6.84
C ASN A 105 4.90 7.96 5.70
N ALA A 106 4.97 7.51 4.45
CA ALA A 106 4.91 8.39 3.31
C ALA A 106 3.52 9.01 3.15
N VAL A 107 3.46 10.15 2.49
CA VAL A 107 2.20 10.80 2.09
C VAL A 107 1.91 10.50 0.63
N THR A 108 0.64 10.46 0.27
CA THR A 108 0.21 10.25 -1.11
C THR A 108 0.71 11.38 -2.00
N VAL A 109 1.56 11.04 -2.97
CA VAL A 109 2.27 12.00 -3.83
C VAL A 109 1.30 12.94 -4.56
N ALA A 110 0.21 12.40 -5.09
CA ALA A 110 -0.80 13.21 -5.80
C ALA A 110 -1.47 14.26 -4.89
N MET A 111 -1.72 13.93 -3.63
CA MET A 111 -2.30 14.86 -2.65
C MET A 111 -1.32 15.98 -2.32
N VAL A 112 -0.08 15.64 -2.02
CA VAL A 112 0.95 16.63 -1.68
C VAL A 112 1.26 17.55 -2.85
N ARG A 113 1.25 17.03 -4.08
CA ARG A 113 1.41 17.85 -5.29
C ARG A 113 0.32 18.92 -5.37
N LYS A 114 -0.96 18.55 -5.23
CA LYS A 114 -2.07 19.50 -5.24
C LYS A 114 -1.97 20.53 -4.11
N LEU A 115 -1.56 20.09 -2.93
CA LEU A 115 -1.36 21.00 -1.82
C LEU A 115 -0.22 22.00 -2.09
N ALA A 116 0.89 21.52 -2.62
CA ALA A 116 2.03 22.36 -2.97
C ALA A 116 1.69 23.38 -4.06
N GLU A 117 0.92 22.97 -5.07
CA GLU A 117 0.40 23.86 -6.11
C GLU A 117 -0.47 24.97 -5.51
N ALA A 118 -1.43 24.63 -4.65
CA ALA A 118 -2.29 25.60 -3.98
C ALA A 118 -1.50 26.58 -3.08
N VAL A 119 -0.51 26.08 -2.35
CA VAL A 119 0.38 26.95 -1.54
C VAL A 119 1.18 27.88 -2.44
N GLY A 120 1.74 27.35 -3.55
CA GLY A 120 2.48 28.16 -4.53
C GLY A 120 1.63 29.28 -5.14
N GLU A 121 0.39 28.98 -5.51
CA GLU A 121 -0.56 29.98 -6.02
C GLU A 121 -0.88 31.03 -4.97
N ALA A 122 -1.14 30.65 -3.73
CA ALA A 122 -1.41 31.59 -2.65
C ALA A 122 -0.22 32.51 -2.36
N LEU A 123 0.99 32.00 -2.39
CA LEU A 123 2.22 32.79 -2.23
C LEU A 123 2.41 33.77 -3.39
N ASN A 124 2.18 33.33 -4.63
CA ASN A 124 2.27 34.18 -5.80
C ASN A 124 1.22 35.31 -5.77
N GLN A 125 0.00 35.04 -5.34
CA GLN A 125 -1.04 36.06 -5.17
C GLN A 125 -0.67 37.09 -4.10
N LYS A 126 -0.05 36.66 -3.00
CA LYS A 126 0.28 37.54 -1.88
C LYS A 126 1.55 38.36 -2.12
N TYR A 127 2.56 37.78 -2.71
CA TYR A 127 3.88 38.38 -2.85
C TYR A 127 4.23 38.80 -4.28
N GLY A 128 3.40 38.40 -5.26
CA GLY A 128 3.56 38.77 -6.65
C GLY A 128 4.95 38.49 -7.21
N ASN A 129 5.48 39.40 -8.05
CA ASN A 129 6.77 39.29 -8.71
C ASN A 129 7.98 39.67 -7.80
N GLN A 130 7.86 39.55 -6.50
CA GLN A 130 8.94 39.87 -5.54
C GLN A 130 9.96 38.73 -5.40
N ILE A 131 9.78 37.65 -6.11
CA ILE A 131 10.70 36.49 -6.08
C ILE A 131 11.49 36.45 -7.39
#